data_d6a44107d90e885647e8a297ba66663d
#
_entry.id   d6a44107d90e885647e8a297ba66663d
#
_cell.length_a   1.000
_cell.length_b   1.000
_cell.length_c   1.000
_cell.angle_alpha   90.00
_cell.angle_beta   90.00
_cell.angle_gamma   90.00
#
_symmetry.space_group_name_H-M   'P 1'
#
loop_
_entity.id
_entity.type
_entity.pdbx_description
1 polymer ?
#
loop_
_entity_poly.entity_id
_entity_poly.type
_entity_poly.pdbx_seq_one_letter_code
_entity_poly.pdbx_strand_id
1 'polypeptide(L)'
;DVFYMSTTAIKALRVEFELHRGDYGRAVEVAESLLEGAESRWTRASFENLWSGNESDERIFAPYIFDSFYTDLCYDKENGDYFVLNNEVRYNDEDVRKPWCEYPVEMASGTVRSLGKYNRMYYENTTVRYINSIRYSGVCFAAAEAYARDERPEKAISTVNRLLGSYGAELLDTSLRGDELIEAILKEKHKEFVGEGHCPHILIRDDRNG
;
A
#
# COMPACT_ATOMS: atom_id res chain seq x y z
N ASP A 1 8.26 -18.39 -4.90
CA ASP A 1 8.69 -17.58 -6.03
C ASP A 1 7.59 -16.55 -6.33
N VAL A 2 7.91 -15.27 -6.19
CA VAL A 2 6.94 -14.16 -6.31
C VAL A 2 6.53 -13.86 -7.77
N PHE A 3 7.22 -14.42 -8.76
CA PHE A 3 6.91 -14.21 -10.16
C PHE A 3 5.71 -15.04 -10.67
N TYR A 4 5.28 -16.01 -9.90
CA TYR A 4 4.17 -16.89 -10.27
C TYR A 4 3.01 -16.78 -9.31
N MET A 5 1.80 -16.97 -9.83
CA MET A 5 0.59 -16.99 -9.02
C MET A 5 0.60 -18.21 -8.08
N SER A 6 0.93 -17.97 -6.84
CA SER A 6 0.98 -18.99 -5.77
C SER A 6 -0.38 -19.17 -5.09
N THR A 7 -0.53 -20.23 -4.29
CA THR A 7 -1.70 -20.41 -3.43
C THR A 7 -1.90 -19.21 -2.48
N THR A 8 -0.82 -18.62 -1.98
CA THR A 8 -0.84 -17.40 -1.15
C THR A 8 -1.42 -16.22 -1.94
N ALA A 9 -0.99 -16.03 -3.19
CA ALA A 9 -1.50 -14.98 -4.06
C ALA A 9 -2.99 -15.16 -4.37
N ILE A 10 -3.44 -16.39 -4.63
CA ILE A 10 -4.85 -16.72 -4.86
C ILE A 10 -5.68 -16.42 -3.60
N LYS A 11 -5.20 -16.78 -2.41
CA LYS A 11 -5.87 -16.45 -1.14
C LYS A 11 -5.95 -14.92 -0.95
N ALA A 12 -4.88 -14.18 -1.23
CA ALA A 12 -4.89 -12.72 -1.10
C ALA A 12 -5.93 -12.07 -2.05
N LEU A 13 -5.99 -12.51 -3.31
CA LEU A 13 -7.04 -12.08 -4.24
C LEU A 13 -8.44 -12.45 -3.76
N ARG A 14 -8.59 -13.60 -3.10
CA ARG A 14 -9.86 -14.02 -2.54
C ARG A 14 -10.32 -13.10 -1.41
N VAL A 15 -9.41 -12.59 -0.57
CA VAL A 15 -9.75 -11.60 0.47
C VAL A 15 -10.39 -10.37 -0.17
N GLU A 16 -9.79 -9.81 -1.21
CA GLU A 16 -10.32 -8.65 -1.93
C GLU A 16 -11.67 -8.98 -2.61
N PHE A 17 -11.79 -10.16 -3.20
CA PHE A 17 -13.04 -10.60 -3.82
C PHE A 17 -14.20 -10.70 -2.80
N GLU A 18 -13.98 -11.34 -1.65
CA GLU A 18 -15.00 -11.49 -0.62
C GLU A 18 -15.37 -10.14 0.01
N LEU A 19 -14.37 -9.25 0.21
CA LEU A 19 -14.59 -7.89 0.66
C LEU A 19 -15.49 -7.10 -0.33
N HIS A 20 -15.21 -7.20 -1.63
CA HIS A 20 -16.00 -6.54 -2.67
C HIS A 20 -17.43 -7.08 -2.76
N ARG A 21 -17.62 -8.36 -2.50
CA ARG A 21 -18.92 -9.02 -2.49
C ARG A 21 -19.74 -8.69 -1.25
N GLY A 22 -19.13 -8.10 -0.23
CA GLY A 22 -19.76 -7.81 1.06
C GLY A 22 -19.79 -8.99 2.02
N ASP A 23 -19.07 -10.10 1.73
CA ASP A 23 -18.92 -11.23 2.65
C ASP A 23 -17.73 -10.98 3.58
N TYR A 24 -17.90 -10.04 4.51
CA TYR A 24 -16.83 -9.58 5.39
C TYR A 24 -16.31 -10.69 6.31
N GLY A 25 -17.20 -11.55 6.81
CA GLY A 25 -16.80 -12.70 7.64
C GLY A 25 -15.85 -13.64 6.89
N ARG A 26 -16.17 -13.93 5.63
CA ARG A 26 -15.32 -14.79 4.79
C ARG A 26 -14.00 -14.12 4.40
N ALA A 27 -14.05 -12.83 4.12
CA ALA A 27 -12.83 -12.05 3.84
C ALA A 27 -11.85 -12.12 5.03
N VAL A 28 -12.35 -11.92 6.24
CA VAL A 28 -11.55 -12.01 7.48
C VAL A 28 -10.99 -13.41 7.69
N GLU A 29 -11.81 -14.47 7.56
CA GLU A 29 -11.35 -15.86 7.75
C GLU A 29 -10.16 -16.19 6.84
N VAL A 30 -10.22 -15.79 5.56
CA VAL A 30 -9.12 -16.04 4.63
C VAL A 30 -7.92 -15.17 4.97
N ALA A 31 -8.13 -13.89 5.31
CA ALA A 31 -7.06 -12.96 5.65
C ALA A 31 -6.29 -13.37 6.91
N GLU A 32 -6.96 -13.81 7.97
CA GLU A 32 -6.31 -14.26 9.21
C GLU A 32 -5.28 -15.37 8.93
N SER A 33 -5.63 -16.31 8.03
CA SER A 33 -4.71 -17.38 7.63
C SER A 33 -3.44 -16.89 6.93
N LEU A 34 -3.47 -15.70 6.31
CA LEU A 34 -2.34 -15.08 5.64
C LEU A 34 -1.55 -14.16 6.56
N LEU A 35 -2.22 -13.56 7.53
CA LEU A 35 -1.63 -12.58 8.44
C LEU A 35 -1.00 -13.22 9.68
N GLU A 36 -1.11 -14.53 9.84
CA GLU A 36 -0.41 -15.26 10.90
C GLU A 36 1.11 -15.09 10.72
N GLY A 37 1.76 -14.50 11.72
CA GLY A 37 3.20 -14.19 11.69
C GLY A 37 3.62 -13.10 10.70
N ALA A 38 2.67 -12.30 10.18
CA ALA A 38 2.98 -11.25 9.21
C ALA A 38 3.83 -10.10 9.77
N GLU A 39 3.87 -9.92 11.10
CA GLU A 39 4.67 -8.90 11.76
C GLU A 39 6.17 -9.00 11.40
N SER A 40 6.67 -10.21 11.20
CA SER A 40 8.06 -10.43 10.79
C SER A 40 8.35 -9.92 9.37
N ARG A 41 7.30 -9.71 8.56
CA ARG A 41 7.39 -9.19 7.18
C ARG A 41 7.23 -7.68 7.10
N TRP A 42 6.59 -7.06 8.11
CA TRP A 42 6.38 -5.61 8.16
C TRP A 42 7.53 -4.94 8.91
N THR A 43 8.67 -4.88 8.27
CA THR A 43 9.85 -4.21 8.80
C THR A 43 10.24 -3.04 7.92
N ARG A 44 10.99 -2.10 8.48
CA ARG A 44 11.60 -1.01 7.69
C ARG A 44 12.35 -1.56 6.49
N ALA A 45 13.20 -2.57 6.71
CA ALA A 45 13.99 -3.18 5.65
C ALA A 45 13.13 -3.83 4.55
N SER A 46 12.06 -4.55 4.94
CA SER A 46 11.14 -5.17 3.98
C SER A 46 10.45 -4.11 3.11
N PHE A 47 10.00 -3.00 3.70
CA PHE A 47 9.40 -1.90 2.95
C PHE A 47 10.41 -1.23 2.00
N GLU A 48 11.60 -0.90 2.49
CA GLU A 48 12.67 -0.32 1.67
C GLU A 48 13.05 -1.22 0.49
N ASN A 49 13.10 -2.54 0.72
CA ASN A 49 13.39 -3.53 -0.30
C ASN A 49 12.32 -3.60 -1.42
N LEU A 50 11.07 -3.25 -1.14
CA LEU A 50 10.03 -3.14 -2.18
C LEU A 50 10.43 -2.15 -3.28
N TRP A 51 11.10 -1.05 -2.90
CA TRP A 51 11.37 0.09 -3.78
C TRP A 51 12.84 0.24 -4.17
N SER A 52 13.73 -0.56 -3.59
CA SER A 52 15.15 -0.62 -3.95
C SER A 52 15.50 -1.74 -4.93
N GLY A 53 14.52 -2.55 -5.34
CA GLY A 53 14.74 -3.68 -6.25
C GLY A 53 15.29 -4.94 -5.58
N ASN A 54 15.41 -4.96 -4.26
CA ASN A 54 15.85 -6.12 -3.48
C ASN A 54 14.70 -7.10 -3.20
N GLU A 55 15.04 -8.31 -2.74
CA GLU A 55 14.03 -9.25 -2.26
C GLU A 55 13.33 -8.71 -1.01
N SER A 56 12.00 -8.88 -0.94
CA SER A 56 11.19 -8.45 0.19
C SER A 56 10.16 -9.52 0.55
N ASP A 57 10.10 -9.89 1.82
CA ASP A 57 9.10 -10.82 2.36
C ASP A 57 7.67 -10.24 2.36
N GLU A 58 7.57 -8.95 2.12
CA GLU A 58 6.29 -8.23 1.96
C GLU A 58 5.60 -8.57 0.62
N ARG A 59 6.34 -9.05 -0.39
CA ARG A 59 5.77 -9.44 -1.70
C ARG A 59 5.10 -10.79 -1.64
N ILE A 60 3.87 -10.85 -2.13
CA ILE A 60 3.15 -12.11 -2.40
C ILE A 60 3.21 -12.44 -3.89
N PHE A 61 2.97 -11.43 -4.74
CA PHE A 61 3.07 -11.57 -6.19
C PHE A 61 3.59 -10.27 -6.81
N ALA A 62 4.65 -10.40 -7.59
CA ALA A 62 5.30 -9.28 -8.25
C ALA A 62 5.88 -9.71 -9.59
N PRO A 63 5.15 -9.57 -10.71
CA PRO A 63 5.67 -9.90 -12.02
C PRO A 63 6.89 -9.02 -12.33
N TYR A 64 7.87 -9.62 -13.02
CA TYR A 64 9.02 -8.91 -13.51
C TYR A 64 8.67 -8.21 -14.83
N ILE A 65 9.00 -6.92 -14.95
CA ILE A 65 8.80 -6.17 -16.19
C ILE A 65 10.14 -5.67 -16.70
N PHE A 66 10.36 -5.96 -17.96
CA PHE A 66 11.42 -5.36 -18.73
C PHE A 66 10.94 -3.99 -19.24
N ASP A 67 11.54 -2.92 -18.76
CA ASP A 67 11.73 -1.67 -19.43
C ASP A 67 10.70 -0.54 -19.29
N SER A 68 9.74 -0.39 -20.17
CA SER A 68 9.10 0.90 -20.45
C SER A 68 8.08 1.38 -19.41
N PHE A 69 7.50 0.48 -18.65
CA PHE A 69 6.44 0.83 -17.71
C PHE A 69 6.88 1.83 -16.63
N TYR A 70 8.11 1.73 -16.16
CA TYR A 70 8.63 2.62 -15.13
C TYR A 70 8.96 4.01 -15.66
N THR A 71 9.31 4.14 -16.93
CA THR A 71 9.60 5.45 -17.54
C THR A 71 8.37 6.33 -17.58
N ASP A 72 7.18 5.74 -17.76
CA ASP A 72 5.92 6.48 -17.79
C ASP A 72 5.45 6.96 -16.40
N LEU A 73 5.93 6.31 -15.34
CA LEU A 73 5.60 6.62 -13.94
C LEU A 73 6.68 7.43 -13.22
N CYS A 74 7.88 7.51 -13.79
CA CYS A 74 9.00 8.20 -13.18
C CYS A 74 9.04 9.67 -13.61
N TYR A 75 9.64 10.49 -12.74
CA TYR A 75 10.01 11.84 -13.11
C TYR A 75 11.01 11.82 -14.25
N ASP A 76 10.64 12.43 -15.36
CA ASP A 76 11.55 12.69 -16.48
C ASP A 76 12.15 14.09 -16.34
N LYS A 77 13.43 14.16 -15.97
CA LYS A 77 14.13 15.40 -15.79
C LYS A 77 14.31 16.19 -17.11
N GLU A 78 14.39 15.50 -18.24
CA GLU A 78 14.61 16.12 -19.53
C GLU A 78 13.32 16.72 -20.09
N ASN A 79 12.21 16.00 -19.96
CA ASN A 79 10.90 16.43 -20.42
C ASN A 79 10.09 17.17 -19.34
N GLY A 80 10.50 17.06 -18.09
CA GLY A 80 9.81 17.70 -16.97
C GLY A 80 8.52 17.01 -16.54
N ASP A 81 8.28 15.78 -16.97
CA ASP A 81 7.09 15.00 -16.62
C ASP A 81 7.22 14.40 -15.23
N TYR A 82 6.17 14.52 -14.41
CA TYR A 82 6.09 13.94 -13.08
C TYR A 82 4.65 13.90 -12.54
N PHE A 83 4.40 12.98 -11.63
CA PHE A 83 3.13 12.89 -10.91
C PHE A 83 3.24 13.62 -9.57
N VAL A 84 2.50 14.70 -9.40
CA VAL A 84 2.42 15.44 -8.15
C VAL A 84 1.60 14.66 -7.13
N LEU A 85 2.12 14.52 -5.92
CA LEU A 85 1.36 13.93 -4.83
C LEU A 85 0.26 14.87 -4.36
N ASN A 86 -0.94 14.31 -4.14
CA ASN A 86 -2.03 15.03 -3.49
C ASN A 86 -1.57 15.55 -2.11
N ASN A 87 -2.01 16.77 -1.77
CA ASN A 87 -1.69 17.39 -0.48
C ASN A 87 -2.25 16.62 0.74
N GLU A 88 -3.22 15.75 0.54
CA GLU A 88 -3.76 14.86 1.57
C GLU A 88 -2.83 13.69 1.91
N VAL A 89 -1.96 13.29 0.96
CA VAL A 89 -0.95 12.25 1.18
C VAL A 89 0.21 12.87 1.95
N ARG A 90 0.25 12.63 3.25
CA ARG A 90 1.28 13.13 4.17
C ARG A 90 1.82 12.00 5.04
N TYR A 91 3.11 12.03 5.27
CA TYR A 91 3.81 11.11 6.16
C TYR A 91 4.54 11.92 7.24
N ASN A 92 4.59 11.41 8.47
CA ASN A 92 5.45 11.99 9.50
C ASN A 92 6.93 11.67 9.20
N ASP A 93 7.86 12.29 9.92
CA ASP A 93 9.29 12.16 9.66
C ASP A 93 9.85 10.77 10.00
N GLU A 94 9.21 10.04 10.91
CA GLU A 94 9.60 8.71 11.34
C GLU A 94 9.04 7.60 10.44
N ASP A 95 8.03 7.93 9.60
CA ASP A 95 7.37 6.99 8.72
C ASP A 95 8.32 6.50 7.62
N VAL A 96 8.60 5.19 7.61
CA VAL A 96 9.49 4.58 6.62
C VAL A 96 9.04 4.81 5.17
N ARG A 97 7.74 5.06 4.95
CA ARG A 97 7.17 5.31 3.62
C ARG A 97 7.60 6.65 3.04
N LYS A 98 7.83 7.66 3.90
CA LYS A 98 8.11 9.03 3.47
C LYS A 98 9.24 9.13 2.44
N PRO A 99 10.47 8.67 2.73
CA PRO A 99 11.60 8.83 1.81
C PRO A 99 11.45 8.05 0.49
N TRP A 100 10.55 7.06 0.45
CA TRP A 100 10.32 6.23 -0.73
C TRP A 100 9.10 6.67 -1.54
N CYS A 101 8.06 7.20 -0.89
CA CYS A 101 6.83 7.63 -1.55
C CYS A 101 6.91 9.08 -2.06
N GLU A 102 7.72 9.94 -1.41
CA GLU A 102 7.90 11.33 -1.80
C GLU A 102 9.24 11.54 -2.48
N TYR A 103 9.21 12.12 -3.67
CA TYR A 103 10.41 12.55 -4.39
C TYR A 103 10.34 14.07 -4.59
N PRO A 104 11.27 14.85 -3.99
CA PRO A 104 11.27 16.29 -4.17
C PRO A 104 11.78 16.67 -5.56
N VAL A 105 11.03 17.51 -6.25
CA VAL A 105 11.41 18.09 -7.55
C VAL A 105 11.56 19.59 -7.37
N GLU A 106 12.75 20.12 -7.63
CA GLU A 106 13.05 21.54 -7.56
C GLU A 106 12.55 22.25 -8.83
N MET A 107 11.64 23.19 -8.66
CA MET A 107 11.06 24.01 -9.71
C MET A 107 11.39 25.48 -9.46
N ALA A 108 11.25 26.33 -10.48
CA ALA A 108 11.42 27.78 -10.32
C ALA A 108 10.46 28.40 -9.32
N SER A 109 9.29 27.77 -9.10
CA SER A 109 8.26 28.19 -8.15
C SER A 109 8.45 27.59 -6.73
N GLY A 110 9.45 26.75 -6.50
CA GLY A 110 9.71 26.04 -5.26
C GLY A 110 9.70 24.53 -5.41
N THR A 111 9.92 23.81 -4.32
CA THR A 111 9.96 22.35 -4.29
C THR A 111 8.56 21.76 -4.41
N VAL A 112 8.37 20.86 -5.36
CA VAL A 112 7.14 20.08 -5.56
C VAL A 112 7.35 18.65 -5.06
N ARG A 113 6.36 18.08 -4.37
CA ARG A 113 6.39 16.67 -3.97
C ARG A 113 5.81 15.80 -5.08
N SER A 114 6.64 14.97 -5.66
CA SER A 114 6.23 14.01 -6.68
C SER A 114 6.21 12.57 -6.16
N LEU A 115 5.60 11.67 -6.93
CA LEU A 115 5.60 10.23 -6.64
C LEU A 115 7.05 9.70 -6.67
N GLY A 116 7.49 9.13 -5.55
CA GLY A 116 8.88 8.71 -5.38
C GLY A 116 9.15 7.22 -5.63
N LYS A 117 8.17 6.36 -5.43
CA LYS A 117 8.36 4.89 -5.44
C LYS A 117 9.13 4.38 -6.65
N TYR A 118 8.71 4.77 -7.84
CA TYR A 118 9.33 4.31 -9.10
C TYR A 118 10.53 5.16 -9.50
N ASN A 119 10.53 6.45 -9.16
CA ASN A 119 11.66 7.33 -9.44
C ASN A 119 12.95 6.84 -8.79
N ARG A 120 12.90 6.42 -7.52
CA ARG A 120 14.05 5.88 -6.83
C ARG A 120 14.58 4.63 -7.51
N MET A 121 13.73 3.71 -7.92
CA MET A 121 14.13 2.51 -8.64
C MET A 121 14.83 2.84 -9.95
N TYR A 122 14.39 3.85 -10.68
CA TYR A 122 14.95 4.23 -11.96
C TYR A 122 16.27 4.98 -11.82
N TYR A 123 16.32 6.02 -10.98
CA TYR A 123 17.48 6.91 -10.90
C TYR A 123 18.61 6.41 -9.99
N GLU A 124 18.33 5.50 -9.09
CA GLU A 124 19.33 4.86 -8.23
C GLU A 124 19.91 3.56 -8.83
N ASN A 125 19.74 3.33 -10.13
CA ASN A 125 20.31 2.22 -10.90
C ASN A 125 19.97 0.82 -10.35
N THR A 126 18.77 0.60 -9.88
CA THR A 126 18.35 -0.75 -9.53
C THR A 126 18.17 -1.61 -10.76
N THR A 127 18.73 -2.81 -10.74
CA THR A 127 18.67 -3.75 -11.87
C THR A 127 17.45 -4.67 -11.82
N VAL A 128 16.78 -4.77 -10.66
CA VAL A 128 15.62 -5.62 -10.44
C VAL A 128 14.39 -4.76 -10.35
N ARG A 129 13.42 -5.02 -11.21
CA ARG A 129 12.18 -4.24 -11.31
C ARG A 129 11.00 -5.16 -11.10
N TYR A 130 10.43 -5.07 -9.91
CA TYR A 130 9.22 -5.78 -9.55
C TYR A 130 8.02 -4.84 -9.64
N ILE A 131 6.94 -5.30 -10.26
CA ILE A 131 5.65 -4.67 -10.00
C ILE A 131 5.06 -5.32 -8.76
N ASN A 132 5.01 -4.59 -7.66
CA ASN A 132 4.49 -5.05 -6.39
C ASN A 132 2.95 -5.18 -6.46
N SER A 133 2.43 -6.21 -7.18
CA SER A 133 1.01 -6.32 -7.48
C SER A 133 0.18 -6.81 -6.30
N ILE A 134 0.71 -7.74 -5.49
CA ILE A 134 0.04 -8.24 -4.29
C ILE A 134 1.05 -8.26 -3.15
N ARG A 135 0.69 -7.61 -2.04
CA ARG A 135 1.53 -7.46 -0.85
C ARG A 135 0.76 -7.83 0.42
N TYR A 136 1.48 -8.23 1.47
CA TYR A 136 0.87 -8.52 2.78
C TYR A 136 0.20 -7.29 3.41
N SER A 137 0.70 -6.08 3.20
CA SER A 137 0.03 -4.85 3.60
C SER A 137 -1.35 -4.70 2.93
N GLY A 138 -1.51 -5.12 1.68
CA GLY A 138 -2.82 -5.16 1.01
C GLY A 138 -3.81 -6.07 1.71
N VAL A 139 -3.37 -7.27 2.08
CA VAL A 139 -4.19 -8.20 2.87
C VAL A 139 -4.54 -7.61 4.24
N CYS A 140 -3.59 -6.91 4.88
CA CYS A 140 -3.79 -6.23 6.17
C CYS A 140 -4.90 -5.18 6.08
N PHE A 141 -4.83 -4.27 5.10
CA PHE A 141 -5.84 -3.23 4.91
C PHE A 141 -7.21 -3.80 4.52
N ALA A 142 -7.24 -4.83 3.67
CA ALA A 142 -8.48 -5.50 3.30
C ALA A 142 -9.14 -6.20 4.50
N ALA A 143 -8.35 -6.85 5.35
CA ALA A 143 -8.84 -7.45 6.59
C ALA A 143 -9.38 -6.39 7.56
N ALA A 144 -8.65 -5.28 7.73
CA ALA A 144 -9.07 -4.20 8.61
C ALA A 144 -10.38 -3.55 8.14
N GLU A 145 -10.51 -3.30 6.83
CA GLU A 145 -11.75 -2.80 6.24
C GLU A 145 -12.91 -3.79 6.45
N ALA A 146 -12.68 -5.09 6.24
CA ALA A 146 -13.68 -6.12 6.47
C ALA A 146 -14.11 -6.18 7.96
N TYR A 147 -13.17 -6.10 8.90
CA TYR A 147 -13.48 -6.02 10.33
C TYR A 147 -14.32 -4.80 10.68
N ALA A 148 -13.96 -3.61 10.13
CA ALA A 148 -14.69 -2.39 10.40
C ALA A 148 -16.13 -2.46 9.89
N ARG A 149 -16.35 -3.01 8.69
CA ARG A 149 -17.67 -3.21 8.08
C ARG A 149 -18.47 -4.34 8.74
N ASP A 150 -17.81 -5.28 9.40
CA ASP A 150 -18.40 -6.37 10.20
C ASP A 150 -18.60 -5.97 11.69
N GLU A 151 -18.61 -4.67 11.97
CA GLU A 151 -18.83 -4.08 13.31
C GLU A 151 -17.83 -4.59 14.39
N ARG A 152 -16.58 -4.82 14.01
CA ARG A 152 -15.48 -5.30 14.87
C ARG A 152 -14.35 -4.28 14.94
N PRO A 153 -14.60 -3.04 15.44
CA PRO A 153 -13.69 -1.92 15.31
C PRO A 153 -12.35 -2.14 16.03
N GLU A 154 -12.33 -2.81 17.18
CA GLU A 154 -11.08 -3.07 17.92
C GLU A 154 -10.13 -3.97 17.11
N LYS A 155 -10.69 -4.96 16.41
CA LYS A 155 -9.92 -5.84 15.52
C LYS A 155 -9.40 -5.07 14.31
N ALA A 156 -10.24 -4.24 13.70
CA ALA A 156 -9.86 -3.39 12.58
C ALA A 156 -8.67 -2.49 12.93
N ILE A 157 -8.81 -1.73 14.02
CA ILE A 157 -7.77 -0.80 14.50
C ILE A 157 -6.49 -1.55 14.85
N SER A 158 -6.57 -2.65 15.62
CA SER A 158 -5.39 -3.41 16.02
C SER A 158 -4.65 -4.00 14.82
N THR A 159 -5.38 -4.44 13.79
CA THR A 159 -4.79 -5.00 12.56
C THR A 159 -3.97 -3.95 11.81
N VAL A 160 -4.53 -2.75 11.57
CA VAL A 160 -3.80 -1.65 10.89
C VAL A 160 -2.68 -1.12 11.76
N ASN A 161 -2.92 -0.89 13.05
CA ASN A 161 -1.93 -0.30 13.94
C ASN A 161 -0.68 -1.17 14.13
N ARG A 162 -0.76 -2.48 13.98
CA ARG A 162 0.44 -3.34 13.94
C ARG A 162 1.32 -3.01 12.74
N LEU A 163 0.73 -2.82 11.57
CA LEU A 163 1.45 -2.43 10.36
C LEU A 163 2.02 -1.02 10.49
N LEU A 164 1.18 -0.04 10.86
CA LEU A 164 1.60 1.36 11.01
C LEU A 164 2.70 1.52 12.05
N GLY A 165 2.59 0.83 13.19
CA GLY A 165 3.61 0.85 14.24
C GLY A 165 4.96 0.31 13.77
N SER A 166 4.97 -0.74 12.93
CA SER A 166 6.22 -1.27 12.37
C SER A 166 6.89 -0.32 11.38
N TYR A 167 6.12 0.59 10.78
CA TYR A 167 6.61 1.62 9.87
C TYR A 167 7.00 2.95 10.56
N GLY A 168 6.76 3.08 11.86
CA GLY A 168 6.91 4.37 12.56
C GLY A 168 5.88 5.41 12.13
N ALA A 169 4.77 4.96 11.54
CA ALA A 169 3.68 5.82 11.12
C ALA A 169 2.77 6.20 12.28
N GLU A 170 1.96 7.23 12.08
CA GLU A 170 0.92 7.63 13.03
C GLU A 170 -0.15 6.53 13.15
N LEU A 171 -0.47 6.15 14.38
CA LEU A 171 -1.46 5.11 14.64
C LEU A 171 -2.89 5.67 14.56
N LEU A 172 -3.82 4.82 14.13
CA LEU A 172 -5.25 5.16 14.19
C LEU A 172 -5.70 5.28 15.66
N ASP A 173 -6.53 6.28 15.93
CA ASP A 173 -7.14 6.47 17.25
C ASP A 173 -8.04 5.27 17.59
N THR A 174 -7.86 4.74 18.80
CA THR A 174 -8.61 3.58 19.29
C THR A 174 -10.08 3.85 19.56
N SER A 175 -10.50 5.11 19.58
CA SER A 175 -11.90 5.53 19.74
C SER A 175 -12.70 5.55 18.44
N LEU A 176 -12.08 5.47 17.27
CA LEU A 176 -12.75 5.50 15.97
C LEU A 176 -13.76 4.37 15.81
N ARG A 177 -14.93 4.69 15.25
CA ARG A 177 -16.03 3.74 15.02
C ARG A 177 -16.76 4.02 13.71
N GLY A 178 -17.51 3.02 13.22
CA GLY A 178 -18.38 3.18 12.06
C GLY A 178 -17.69 3.74 10.84
N ASP A 179 -18.33 4.67 10.16
CA ASP A 179 -17.83 5.25 8.91
C ASP A 179 -16.53 6.04 9.10
N GLU A 180 -16.34 6.71 10.24
CA GLU A 180 -15.10 7.41 10.55
C GLU A 180 -13.89 6.46 10.62
N LEU A 181 -14.08 5.27 11.16
CA LEU A 181 -13.05 4.23 11.18
C LEU A 181 -12.75 3.71 9.78
N ILE A 182 -13.79 3.45 8.98
CA ILE A 182 -13.63 2.98 7.59
C ILE A 182 -12.86 4.03 6.78
N GLU A 183 -13.24 5.29 6.89
CA GLU A 183 -12.56 6.38 6.19
C GLU A 183 -11.09 6.51 6.60
N ALA A 184 -10.78 6.40 7.90
CA ALA A 184 -9.41 6.44 8.40
C ALA A 184 -8.57 5.27 7.85
N ILE A 185 -9.12 4.06 7.80
CA ILE A 185 -8.46 2.88 7.20
C ILE A 185 -8.21 3.09 5.71
N LEU A 186 -9.20 3.58 4.96
CA LEU A 186 -9.08 3.83 3.53
C LEU A 186 -8.06 4.93 3.23
N LYS A 187 -7.99 5.96 4.06
CA LYS A 187 -6.99 7.03 3.95
C LYS A 187 -5.56 6.49 4.13
N GLU A 188 -5.33 5.65 5.14
CA GLU A 188 -4.02 5.01 5.33
C GLU A 188 -3.71 4.02 4.22
N LYS A 189 -4.70 3.25 3.74
CA LYS A 189 -4.57 2.38 2.56
C LYS A 189 -4.16 3.19 1.32
N HIS A 190 -4.76 4.37 1.11
CA HIS A 190 -4.40 5.25 0.01
C HIS A 190 -2.95 5.73 0.10
N LYS A 191 -2.48 6.12 1.29
CA LYS A 191 -1.08 6.48 1.52
C LYS A 191 -0.13 5.32 1.23
N GLU A 192 -0.50 4.12 1.67
CA GLU A 192 0.30 2.91 1.45
C GLU A 192 0.45 2.57 -0.03
N PHE A 193 -0.63 2.70 -0.81
CA PHE A 193 -0.69 2.26 -2.20
C PHE A 193 -0.66 3.39 -3.24
N VAL A 194 -0.23 4.59 -2.84
CA VAL A 194 -0.08 5.70 -3.78
C VAL A 194 0.82 5.29 -4.96
N GLY A 195 0.32 5.49 -6.18
CA GLY A 195 1.02 5.13 -7.41
C GLY A 195 1.01 3.63 -7.79
N GLU A 196 0.34 2.76 -7.02
CA GLU A 196 0.27 1.32 -7.29
C GLU A 196 -1.05 0.88 -7.97
N GLY A 197 -1.91 1.81 -8.36
CA GLY A 197 -3.15 1.51 -9.09
C GLY A 197 -4.33 1.06 -8.21
N HIS A 198 -4.22 1.10 -6.89
CA HIS A 198 -5.29 0.68 -5.97
C HIS A 198 -6.41 1.72 -5.75
N CYS A 199 -6.18 2.98 -6.09
CA CYS A 199 -7.11 4.08 -5.86
C CYS A 199 -8.50 3.94 -6.50
N PRO A 200 -8.65 3.49 -7.77
CA PRO A 200 -9.97 3.41 -8.41
C PRO A 200 -10.94 2.50 -7.66
N HIS A 201 -10.44 1.44 -7.04
CA HIS A 201 -11.28 0.49 -6.29
C HIS A 201 -11.79 1.05 -4.96
N ILE A 202 -11.04 1.95 -4.33
CA ILE A 202 -11.44 2.62 -3.09
C ILE A 202 -12.61 3.58 -3.37
N LEU A 203 -12.48 4.41 -4.40
CA LEU A 203 -13.50 5.38 -4.81
C LEU A 203 -14.81 4.72 -5.25
N ILE A 204 -14.74 3.62 -6.03
CA ILE A 204 -15.92 2.91 -6.54
C ILE A 204 -16.72 2.23 -5.42
N ARG A 205 -16.09 1.86 -4.30
CA ARG A 205 -16.80 1.24 -3.17
C ARG A 205 -17.60 2.25 -2.34
N ASP A 206 -17.10 3.46 -2.19
CA ASP A 206 -17.80 4.51 -1.43
C ASP A 206 -19.07 5.01 -2.13
N ASP A 207 -19.06 5.12 -3.47
CA ASP A 207 -20.20 5.61 -4.24
C ASP A 207 -21.42 4.67 -4.25
N ARG A 208 -21.33 3.45 -3.74
CA ARG A 208 -22.44 2.48 -3.74
C ARG A 208 -23.31 2.48 -2.48
N ASN A 209 -22.94 3.27 -1.50
CA ASN A 209 -23.70 3.40 -0.24
C ASN A 209 -24.48 4.73 -0.16
N GLY A 210 -24.64 5.43 -1.30
CA GLY A 210 -25.48 6.61 -1.46
C GLY A 210 -26.87 6.27 -2.02
#